data_4ab62c0e3b060ec3df45094cfa9c965a
#
_entry.id   4ab62c0e3b060ec3df45094cfa9c965a
#
_cell.length_a   1.000
_cell.length_b   1.000
_cell.length_c   1.000
_cell.angle_alpha   90.00
_cell.angle_beta   90.00
_cell.angle_gamma   90.00
#
_symmetry.space_group_name_H-M   'P 1'
#
loop_
_entity.id
_entity.type
_entity.pdbx_description
1 polymer ?
#
loop_
_entity_poly.entity_id
_entity_poly.type
_entity_poly.pdbx_seq_one_letter_code
_entity_poly.pdbx_strand_id
1 'polypeptide(L)'
;MIAFAVGLLGIPDILAQRDYDLKTVETIGGKVLSIEKTTPAKRRGYWVDLMLQTLNETIAVQLGPAWYIDTQTPRIEANDTITVTGSRLTLDGRSAIVAADITKGNELLKLRDDNGIPVWPRRH
;
A
#
# COMPACT_ATOMS: atom_id res chain seq x y z
N MET A 1 -20.67 -3.11 -11.97
CA MET A 1 -20.26 -3.61 -12.26
C MET A 1 -19.62 -4.45 -12.21
N ILE A 2 -19.64 -4.81 -12.15
CA ILE A 2 -19.12 -5.55 -12.25
C ILE A 2 -18.34 -6.17 -12.46
N ALA A 3 -18.36 -6.23 -12.67
CA ALA A 3 -17.76 -6.91 -13.03
C ALA A 3 -16.63 -7.09 -13.06
N PHE A 4 -16.49 -6.81 -13.07
CA PHE A 4 -15.55 -6.99 -13.14
C PHE A 4 -14.80 -7.64 -12.46
N ALA A 5 -15.12 -7.27 -12.06
CA ALA A 5 -14.33 -7.90 -11.05
C ALA A 5 -14.09 -9.31 -11.40
N VAL A 6 -15.00 -9.78 -12.06
CA VAL A 6 -14.92 -11.13 -12.51
C VAL A 6 -13.65 -11.44 -13.25
N GLY A 7 -13.27 -10.55 -14.07
CA GLY A 7 -12.12 -10.82 -14.88
C GLY A 7 -10.87 -11.03 -14.10
N LEU A 8 -10.90 -10.67 -12.85
CA LEU A 8 -9.71 -10.75 -12.05
C LEU A 8 -9.47 -12.12 -11.50
N LEU A 9 -10.45 -12.98 -11.59
CA LEU A 9 -10.38 -14.24 -10.91
C LEU A 9 -9.24 -15.12 -11.34
N GLY A 10 -8.83 -15.05 -12.53
CA GLY A 10 -7.85 -15.98 -13.01
C GLY A 10 -6.41 -15.56 -12.85
N ILE A 11 -6.18 -14.32 -12.44
CA ILE A 11 -4.81 -13.83 -12.47
C ILE A 11 -4.49 -12.93 -11.30
N PRO A 12 -4.86 -13.33 -10.12
CA PRO A 12 -4.72 -12.44 -8.98
C PRO A 12 -3.30 -12.02 -8.68
N ASP A 13 -2.35 -12.91 -8.81
CA ASP A 13 -1.00 -12.54 -8.42
C ASP A 13 -0.34 -11.59 -9.38
N ILE A 14 -0.59 -11.78 -10.65
CA ILE A 14 -0.03 -10.88 -11.64
C ILE A 14 -0.61 -9.50 -11.45
N LEU A 15 -1.90 -9.43 -11.19
CA LEU A 15 -2.52 -8.16 -10.96
C LEU A 15 -2.05 -7.52 -9.69
N ALA A 16 -1.87 -8.32 -8.64
CA ALA A 16 -1.42 -7.77 -7.37
C ALA A 16 -0.08 -7.09 -7.48
N GLN A 17 0.77 -7.56 -8.35
CA GLN A 17 2.06 -6.93 -8.52
C GLN A 17 1.98 -5.63 -9.29
N ARG A 18 0.90 -5.44 -9.99
CA ARG A 18 0.72 -4.25 -10.79
C ARG A 18 -0.53 -3.50 -10.43
N ASP A 19 -1.12 -3.86 -9.32
CA ASP A 19 -2.37 -3.28 -8.98
C ASP A 19 -2.25 -1.94 -8.41
N TYR A 20 -1.75 -1.04 -9.20
CA TYR A 20 -1.84 0.35 -8.88
C TYR A 20 -2.67 0.98 -9.98
N ASP A 21 -3.87 1.38 -9.64
CA ASP A 21 -4.80 1.92 -10.63
C ASP A 21 -4.82 3.43 -10.51
N LEU A 22 -4.30 4.09 -11.52
CA LEU A 22 -4.23 5.56 -11.51
C LEU A 22 -5.60 6.21 -11.42
N LYS A 23 -6.65 5.48 -11.77
CA LYS A 23 -8.00 6.03 -11.71
C LYS A 23 -8.59 6.03 -10.31
N THR A 24 -7.99 5.29 -9.40
CA THR A 24 -8.52 5.20 -8.03
C THR A 24 -7.56 5.78 -7.01
N VAL A 25 -6.66 6.63 -7.44
CA VAL A 25 -5.71 7.27 -6.53
C VAL A 25 -6.44 8.30 -5.69
N GLU A 26 -6.20 8.26 -4.39
CA GLU A 26 -6.77 9.22 -3.47
C GLU A 26 -5.78 9.50 -2.36
N THR A 27 -6.05 10.55 -1.61
CA THR A 27 -5.23 10.94 -0.47
C THR A 27 -6.09 10.90 0.77
N ILE A 28 -5.63 10.16 1.76
CA ILE A 28 -6.34 10.05 3.04
C ILE A 28 -5.37 10.30 4.18
N GLY A 29 -5.88 10.79 5.28
CA GLY A 29 -5.09 11.02 6.47
C GLY A 29 -5.65 10.25 7.62
N GLY A 30 -4.79 9.90 8.56
CA GLY A 30 -5.24 9.18 9.73
C GLY A 30 -4.11 8.78 10.65
N LYS A 31 -4.47 7.94 11.61
CA LYS A 31 -3.55 7.47 12.63
C LYS A 31 -3.21 6.01 12.37
N VAL A 32 -1.94 5.70 12.45
CA VAL A 32 -1.46 4.34 12.28
C VAL A 32 -1.83 3.54 13.53
N LEU A 33 -2.62 2.50 13.35
CA LEU A 33 -3.00 1.64 14.47
C LEU A 33 -1.97 0.54 14.68
N SER A 34 -1.46 -0.03 13.60
CA SER A 34 -0.50 -1.13 13.70
C SER A 34 0.29 -1.21 12.42
N ILE A 35 1.45 -1.84 12.51
CA ILE A 35 2.30 -2.12 11.36
C ILE A 35 2.62 -3.60 11.41
N GLU A 36 2.49 -4.27 10.27
CA GLU A 36 2.70 -5.71 10.21
C GLU A 36 3.59 -6.07 9.05
N LYS A 37 4.36 -7.12 9.27
CA LYS A 37 5.15 -7.74 8.20
C LYS A 37 4.49 -9.06 7.86
N THR A 38 4.14 -9.22 6.59
CA THR A 38 3.46 -10.42 6.14
C THR A 38 4.28 -11.07 5.04
N THR A 39 4.00 -12.34 4.77
CA THR A 39 4.66 -13.06 3.70
C THR A 39 3.62 -13.40 2.65
N PRO A 40 3.52 -12.59 1.60
CA PRO A 40 2.54 -12.88 0.55
C PRO A 40 2.85 -14.20 -0.13
N ALA A 41 1.81 -14.87 -0.59
CA ALA A 41 1.92 -16.23 -1.08
C ALA A 41 2.94 -16.42 -2.20
N LYS A 42 3.08 -15.46 -3.07
CA LYS A 42 3.95 -15.63 -4.23
C LYS A 42 5.09 -14.64 -4.29
N ARG A 43 5.43 -14.07 -3.16
CA ARG A 43 6.55 -13.15 -3.10
C ARG A 43 7.52 -13.63 -2.06
N ARG A 44 8.77 -13.28 -2.26
CA ARG A 44 9.79 -13.61 -1.31
C ARG A 44 9.86 -12.56 -0.22
N GLY A 45 10.17 -13.01 0.97
CA GLY A 45 10.42 -12.13 2.08
C GLY A 45 9.16 -11.51 2.62
N TYR A 46 9.35 -10.51 3.43
CA TYR A 46 8.25 -9.86 4.12
C TYR A 46 7.83 -8.58 3.40
N TRP A 47 6.54 -8.30 3.49
CA TRP A 47 5.98 -7.04 3.03
C TRP A 47 5.40 -6.31 4.21
N VAL A 48 5.46 -4.99 4.15
CA VAL A 48 5.00 -4.15 5.23
C VAL A 48 3.63 -3.60 4.88
N ASP A 49 2.69 -3.83 5.79
CA ASP A 49 1.35 -3.27 5.70
C ASP A 49 1.08 -2.53 7.00
N LEU A 50 0.17 -1.57 6.95
CA LEU A 50 -0.28 -0.94 8.17
C LEU A 50 -1.79 -0.79 8.15
N MET A 51 -2.36 -0.60 9.32
CA MET A 51 -3.77 -0.28 9.45
C MET A 51 -3.88 1.19 9.79
N LEU A 52 -4.63 1.91 8.99
CA LEU A 52 -4.82 3.35 9.16
C LEU A 52 -6.25 3.62 9.57
N GLN A 53 -6.41 4.38 10.64
CA GLN A 53 -7.73 4.81 11.09
C GLN A 53 -7.96 6.23 10.60
N THR A 54 -8.92 6.39 9.71
CA THR A 54 -9.33 7.70 9.21
C THR A 54 -10.58 8.12 9.94
N LEU A 55 -11.15 9.23 9.55
CA LEU A 55 -12.41 9.69 10.13
C LEU A 55 -13.56 8.74 9.80
N ASN A 56 -13.46 8.06 8.67
CA ASN A 56 -14.59 7.28 8.16
C ASN A 56 -14.41 5.78 8.21
N GLU A 57 -13.18 5.31 8.35
CA GLU A 57 -12.92 3.89 8.21
C GLU A 57 -11.57 3.51 8.78
N THR A 58 -11.38 2.22 8.98
CA THR A 58 -10.07 1.66 9.24
C THR A 58 -9.71 0.87 7.99
N ILE A 59 -8.57 1.16 7.40
CA ILE A 59 -8.22 0.61 6.12
C ILE A 59 -6.78 0.12 6.11
N ALA A 60 -6.56 -0.99 5.42
CA ALA A 60 -5.20 -1.53 5.26
C ALA A 60 -4.46 -0.70 4.21
N VAL A 61 -3.20 -0.43 4.48
CA VAL A 61 -2.33 0.29 3.56
C VAL A 61 -1.11 -0.58 3.30
N GLN A 62 -0.90 -0.93 2.04
CA GLN A 62 0.23 -1.75 1.64
C GLN A 62 1.38 -0.84 1.26
N LEU A 63 2.53 -1.02 1.90
CA LEU A 63 3.68 -0.18 1.65
C LEU A 63 4.64 -0.78 0.62
N GLY A 64 5.17 -1.96 0.90
CA GLY A 64 6.15 -2.57 0.02
C GLY A 64 7.03 -3.56 0.76
N PRO A 65 8.11 -4.00 0.11
CA PRO A 65 8.97 -5.02 0.72
C PRO A 65 9.73 -4.48 1.92
N ALA A 66 9.81 -5.29 2.95
CA ALA A 66 10.44 -4.88 4.19
C ALA A 66 11.89 -4.47 4.00
N TRP A 67 12.62 -5.17 3.13
CA TRP A 67 14.02 -4.84 2.93
C TRP A 67 14.22 -3.41 2.44
N TYR A 68 13.24 -2.90 1.72
CA TYR A 68 13.30 -1.51 1.24
C TYR A 68 12.79 -0.56 2.32
N ILE A 69 11.62 -0.86 2.87
CA ILE A 69 10.97 0.02 3.84
C ILE A 69 11.88 0.24 5.05
N ASP A 70 12.56 -0.80 5.50
CA ASP A 70 13.40 -0.72 6.69
C ASP A 70 14.62 0.18 6.50
N THR A 71 14.95 0.51 5.27
CA THR A 71 16.11 1.38 4.99
C THR A 71 15.71 2.81 4.70
N GLN A 72 14.42 3.11 4.71
CA GLN A 72 13.94 4.42 4.31
C GLN A 72 13.59 5.28 5.51
N THR A 73 13.55 6.57 5.29
CA THR A 73 13.03 7.53 6.26
C THR A 73 11.95 8.33 5.56
N PRO A 74 10.96 8.80 6.30
CA PRO A 74 10.76 8.61 7.74
C PRO A 74 10.33 7.19 8.08
N ARG A 75 10.60 6.77 9.31
CA ARG A 75 10.09 5.50 9.82
C ARG A 75 8.65 5.72 10.23
N ILE A 76 7.80 4.81 9.81
CA ILE A 76 6.38 4.89 10.15
C ILE A 76 6.14 3.92 11.30
N GLU A 77 5.52 4.42 12.37
CA GLU A 77 5.31 3.63 13.57
C GLU A 77 3.87 3.75 14.04
N ALA A 78 3.49 2.83 14.91
CA ALA A 78 2.15 2.88 15.48
C ALA A 78 1.94 4.20 16.22
N ASN A 79 0.74 4.71 16.10
CA ASN A 79 0.32 5.98 16.69
C ASN A 79 0.77 7.22 15.92
N ASP A 80 1.53 7.05 14.86
CA ASP A 80 1.86 8.18 14.00
C ASP A 80 0.63 8.69 13.27
N THR A 81 0.60 9.98 13.04
CA THR A 81 -0.40 10.60 12.16
C THR A 81 0.26 10.82 10.82
N ILE A 82 -0.32 10.27 9.78
CA ILE A 82 0.25 10.32 8.45
C ILE A 82 -0.80 10.65 7.40
N THR A 83 -0.32 11.05 6.24
CA THR A 83 -1.15 11.23 5.06
C THR A 83 -0.65 10.25 4.00
N VAL A 84 -1.57 9.52 3.40
CA VAL A 84 -1.24 8.49 2.42
C VAL A 84 -1.89 8.84 1.11
N THR A 85 -1.11 8.81 0.03
CA THR A 85 -1.62 8.91 -1.33
C THR A 85 -1.38 7.58 -2.00
N GLY A 86 -2.42 7.01 -2.57
CA GLY A 86 -2.28 5.72 -3.21
C GLY A 86 -3.56 5.27 -3.87
N SER A 87 -3.51 4.11 -4.48
CA SER A 87 -4.61 3.54 -5.22
C SER A 87 -5.49 2.70 -4.31
N ARG A 88 -6.78 2.98 -4.31
CA ARG A 88 -7.73 2.19 -3.53
C ARG A 88 -8.15 0.99 -4.35
N LEU A 89 -8.01 -0.17 -3.76
CA LEU A 89 -8.35 -1.43 -4.40
C LEU A 89 -9.25 -2.24 -3.48
N THR A 90 -9.87 -3.25 -4.03
CA THR A 90 -10.62 -4.22 -3.24
C THR A 90 -9.85 -5.53 -3.26
N LEU A 91 -9.43 -5.97 -2.09
CA LEU A 91 -8.70 -7.21 -1.92
C LEU A 91 -9.51 -8.10 -0.98
N ASP A 92 -9.91 -9.27 -1.46
CA ASP A 92 -10.69 -10.20 -0.66
C ASP A 92 -11.95 -9.56 -0.08
N GLY A 93 -12.59 -8.71 -0.88
CA GLY A 93 -13.82 -8.07 -0.45
C GLY A 93 -13.64 -6.88 0.46
N ARG A 94 -12.41 -6.48 0.73
CA ARG A 94 -12.13 -5.35 1.61
C ARG A 94 -11.37 -4.28 0.86
N SER A 95 -11.63 -3.03 1.22
CA SER A 95 -10.87 -1.92 0.66
C SER A 95 -9.47 -1.90 1.25
N ALA A 96 -8.51 -1.58 0.41
CA ALA A 96 -7.13 -1.39 0.81
C ALA A 96 -6.53 -0.29 -0.06
N ILE A 97 -5.46 0.30 0.40
CA ILE A 97 -4.73 1.30 -0.37
C ILE A 97 -3.34 0.76 -0.66
N VAL A 98 -2.93 0.81 -1.91
CA VAL A 98 -1.54 0.56 -2.27
C VAL A 98 -0.87 1.92 -2.28
N ALA A 99 0.01 2.16 -1.33
CA ALA A 99 0.57 3.48 -1.10
C ALA A 99 1.64 3.84 -2.13
N ALA A 100 1.58 5.07 -2.61
CA ALA A 100 2.64 5.64 -3.43
C ALA A 100 3.46 6.61 -2.62
N ASP A 101 2.82 7.42 -1.80
CA ASP A 101 3.49 8.43 -0.98
C ASP A 101 2.91 8.41 0.42
N ILE A 102 3.79 8.52 1.41
CA ILE A 102 3.35 8.71 2.79
C ILE A 102 4.06 9.92 3.35
N THR A 103 3.30 10.85 3.88
CA THR A 103 3.86 12.05 4.51
C THR A 103 3.68 11.95 6.01
N LYS A 104 4.77 12.14 6.74
CA LYS A 104 4.77 12.18 8.18
C LYS A 104 5.45 13.47 8.60
N GLY A 105 4.69 14.42 9.12
CA GLY A 105 5.22 15.75 9.38
C GLY A 105 5.67 16.39 8.08
N ASN A 106 6.93 16.77 8.03
CA ASN A 106 7.51 17.39 6.84
C ASN A 106 8.26 16.41 5.97
N GLU A 107 8.21 15.14 6.31
CA GLU A 107 9.01 14.15 5.60
C GLU A 107 8.14 13.30 4.69
N LEU A 108 8.68 12.98 3.53
CA LEU A 108 7.99 12.19 2.52
C LEU A 108 8.69 10.86 2.35
N LEU A 109 7.91 9.79 2.44
CA LEU A 109 8.35 8.45 2.08
C LEU A 109 7.74 8.13 0.72
N LYS A 110 8.59 8.04 -0.31
CA LYS A 110 8.11 7.76 -1.64
C LYS A 110 8.25 6.29 -1.95
N LEU A 111 7.15 5.67 -2.36
CA LEU A 111 7.11 4.23 -2.60
C LEU A 111 6.88 3.92 -4.07
N ARG A 112 6.14 4.77 -4.78
CA ARG A 112 5.86 4.59 -6.20
C ARG A 112 5.92 5.93 -6.89
N ASP A 113 6.24 5.91 -8.18
CA ASP A 113 6.25 7.14 -8.95
C ASP A 113 4.83 7.50 -9.41
N ASP A 114 4.72 8.54 -10.21
CA ASP A 114 3.41 9.05 -10.65
C ASP A 114 2.68 8.08 -11.54
N ASN A 115 3.36 7.11 -12.07
CA ASN A 115 2.73 6.07 -12.89
C ASN A 115 2.42 4.81 -12.10
N GLY A 116 2.66 4.84 -10.80
CA GLY A 116 2.39 3.69 -9.95
C GLY A 116 3.50 2.65 -9.95
N ILE A 117 4.65 2.98 -10.53
CA ILE A 117 5.76 2.04 -10.59
C ILE A 117 6.57 2.11 -9.30
N PRO A 118 6.86 0.98 -8.67
CA PRO A 118 7.67 0.99 -7.44
C PRO A 118 9.02 1.63 -7.66
N VAL A 119 9.45 2.41 -6.66
CA VAL A 119 10.76 3.06 -6.75
C VAL A 119 11.88 2.18 -6.20
N TRP A 120 11.53 1.07 -5.52
CA TRP A 120 12.59 0.18 -5.04
C TRP A 120 13.12 -0.66 -6.20
N PRO A 121 14.43 -0.99 -6.13
CA PRO A 121 15.01 -1.78 -7.21
C PRO A 121 14.46 -3.20 -7.22
N ARG A 122 14.43 -3.77 -8.41
CA ARG A 122 14.01 -5.15 -8.56
C ARG A 122 15.09 -6.05 -7.95
N ARG A 123 14.65 -7.07 -7.22
CA ARG A 123 15.57 -8.05 -6.65
C ARG A 123 15.30 -9.41 -7.22
N HIS A 124 16.36 -10.17 -7.39
CA HIS A 124 16.28 -11.50 -7.97
C HIS A 124 16.63 -12.57 -6.96
#